data_0844f09637438226860b03baf9a3b650
#
_entry.id   0844f09637438226860b03baf9a3b650
#
_cell.length_a   1.000
_cell.length_b   1.000
_cell.length_c   1.000
_cell.angle_alpha   90.00
_cell.angle_beta   90.00
_cell.angle_gamma   90.00
#
_symmetry.space_group_name_H-M   'P 1'
#
loop_
_entity.id
_entity.type
_entity.pdbx_description
1 polymer ?
#
loop_
_entity_poly.entity_id
_entity_poly.type
_entity_poly.pdbx_seq_one_letter_code
_entity_poly.pdbx_strand_id
1 'polypeptide(L)'
;MKNSIFKGGLLVVIISFMTACNQKKEVPAVMVDKEAIKTEIQAMENAFAESYNNGTTDAINYYAEDAVSFSNGKMPLEGKKAIHESMKTELLTFPKGAKIAFETQEIHPSNDGNMLVEIGGYKVTDSTGTKVNSGHFISLFEKKDGKYICIRDMGNSDMPMTKK
;
A
#
# COMPACT_ATOMS: atom_id res chain seq x y z
N MET A 1 8.41 -88.41 -40.20
CA MET A 1 9.18 -87.42 -40.96
C MET A 1 8.46 -86.09 -40.98
N LYS A 2 9.20 -85.07 -40.74
CA LYS A 2 8.94 -83.65 -40.81
C LYS A 2 8.66 -82.92 -39.48
N ASN A 3 9.76 -82.36 -39.00
CA ASN A 3 9.84 -81.40 -37.93
C ASN A 3 9.18 -80.07 -38.33
N SER A 4 8.41 -79.49 -37.41
CA SER A 4 8.00 -78.10 -37.53
C SER A 4 8.45 -77.37 -36.25
N ILE A 5 9.39 -76.48 -36.43
CA ILE A 5 9.99 -75.65 -35.38
C ILE A 5 9.08 -74.46 -35.17
N PHE A 6 8.49 -74.36 -33.99
CA PHE A 6 7.67 -73.18 -33.58
C PHE A 6 8.65 -72.12 -33.04
N LYS A 7 8.85 -71.07 -33.81
CA LYS A 7 9.62 -69.89 -33.37
C LYS A 7 8.67 -68.98 -32.58
N GLY A 8 8.81 -69.03 -31.28
CA GLY A 8 8.14 -68.08 -30.39
C GLY A 8 8.81 -66.70 -30.48
N GLY A 9 8.08 -65.78 -31.07
CA GLY A 9 8.48 -64.36 -31.06
C GLY A 9 8.12 -63.72 -29.72
N LEU A 10 9.17 -63.30 -28.96
CA LEU A 10 9.02 -62.54 -27.70
C LEU A 10 8.68 -61.09 -28.07
N LEU A 11 7.44 -60.69 -27.89
CA LEU A 11 6.99 -59.31 -28.09
C LEU A 11 7.34 -58.50 -26.81
N VAL A 12 8.44 -57.76 -26.86
CA VAL A 12 8.81 -56.80 -25.79
C VAL A 12 8.02 -55.54 -25.99
N VAL A 13 6.96 -55.34 -25.18
CA VAL A 13 6.23 -54.08 -25.12
C VAL A 13 6.98 -53.10 -24.26
N ILE A 14 7.68 -52.16 -24.88
CA ILE A 14 8.34 -51.03 -24.19
C ILE A 14 7.25 -50.01 -23.84
N ILE A 15 6.81 -50.00 -22.60
CA ILE A 15 5.94 -48.97 -22.06
C ILE A 15 6.81 -47.77 -21.78
N SER A 16 6.79 -46.79 -22.70
CA SER A 16 7.42 -45.48 -22.49
C SER A 16 6.58 -44.68 -21.50
N PHE A 17 6.97 -44.62 -20.23
CA PHE A 17 6.44 -43.67 -19.28
C PHE A 17 6.85 -42.26 -19.72
N MET A 18 5.97 -41.56 -20.41
CA MET A 18 6.10 -40.10 -20.56
C MET A 18 5.78 -39.44 -19.20
N THR A 19 6.81 -39.18 -18.41
CA THR A 19 6.76 -38.26 -17.31
C THR A 19 6.57 -36.87 -17.91
N ALA A 20 5.30 -36.45 -18.06
CA ALA A 20 4.98 -35.05 -18.32
C ALA A 20 5.38 -34.25 -17.06
N CYS A 21 6.61 -33.77 -17.02
CA CYS A 21 6.99 -32.71 -16.11
C CYS A 21 6.10 -31.52 -16.39
N ASN A 22 5.14 -31.29 -15.50
CA ASN A 22 4.33 -30.10 -15.46
C ASN A 22 5.28 -28.93 -15.08
N GLN A 23 6.01 -28.41 -16.05
CA GLN A 23 6.78 -27.18 -15.87
C GLN A 23 5.76 -26.09 -15.58
N LYS A 24 5.60 -25.75 -14.27
CA LYS A 24 5.01 -24.48 -13.90
C LYS A 24 5.80 -23.42 -14.67
N LYS A 25 5.17 -22.77 -15.64
CA LYS A 25 5.72 -21.57 -16.25
C LYS A 25 5.97 -20.60 -15.10
N GLU A 26 7.22 -20.43 -14.72
CA GLU A 26 7.60 -19.33 -13.83
C GLU A 26 7.20 -18.06 -14.55
N VAL A 27 6.19 -17.41 -14.02
CA VAL A 27 5.83 -16.05 -14.43
C VAL A 27 7.08 -15.21 -14.12
N PRO A 28 7.65 -14.48 -15.09
CA PRO A 28 8.79 -13.64 -14.82
C PRO A 28 8.48 -12.76 -13.61
N ALA A 29 9.35 -12.80 -12.60
CA ALA A 29 9.18 -11.95 -11.43
C ALA A 29 9.15 -10.50 -11.91
N VAL A 30 8.05 -9.81 -11.69
CA VAL A 30 7.98 -8.37 -11.95
C VAL A 30 9.02 -7.74 -11.04
N MET A 31 10.04 -7.12 -11.65
CA MET A 31 11.03 -6.38 -10.88
C MET A 31 10.35 -5.12 -10.33
N VAL A 32 9.98 -5.17 -9.06
CA VAL A 32 9.37 -4.03 -8.37
C VAL A 32 10.47 -3.03 -8.03
N ASP A 33 10.46 -1.88 -8.67
CA ASP A 33 11.38 -0.77 -8.39
C ASP A 33 10.92 -0.01 -7.14
N LYS A 34 11.51 -0.38 -6.00
CA LYS A 34 11.16 0.22 -4.70
C LYS A 34 11.46 1.70 -4.64
N GLU A 35 12.56 2.16 -5.22
CA GLU A 35 12.93 3.58 -5.17
C GLU A 35 11.97 4.44 -5.98
N ALA A 36 11.58 3.97 -7.17
CA ALA A 36 10.56 4.65 -7.96
C ALA A 36 9.23 4.72 -7.23
N ILE A 37 8.79 3.61 -6.60
CA ILE A 37 7.55 3.57 -5.80
C ILE A 37 7.66 4.53 -4.60
N LYS A 38 8.77 4.52 -3.87
CA LYS A 38 8.95 5.43 -2.73
C LYS A 38 8.85 6.89 -3.14
N THR A 39 9.42 7.23 -4.29
CA THR A 39 9.33 8.58 -4.86
C THR A 39 7.89 8.94 -5.22
N GLU A 40 7.12 8.01 -5.81
CA GLU A 40 5.71 8.20 -6.14
C GLU A 40 4.88 8.45 -4.87
N ILE A 41 5.05 7.62 -3.84
CA ILE A 41 4.31 7.74 -2.58
C ILE A 41 4.67 9.05 -1.86
N GLN A 42 5.96 9.41 -1.76
CA GLN A 42 6.34 10.70 -1.18
C GLN A 42 5.73 11.89 -1.94
N ALA A 43 5.60 11.82 -3.26
CA ALA A 43 4.93 12.84 -4.04
C ALA A 43 3.43 12.94 -3.70
N MET A 44 2.76 11.81 -3.44
CA MET A 44 1.37 11.78 -2.97
C MET A 44 1.23 12.41 -1.58
N GLU A 45 2.14 12.09 -0.65
CA GLU A 45 2.18 12.69 0.67
C GLU A 45 2.40 14.22 0.63
N ASN A 46 3.28 14.68 -0.26
CA ASN A 46 3.51 16.11 -0.46
C ASN A 46 2.27 16.82 -0.99
N ALA A 47 1.57 16.22 -1.98
CA ALA A 47 0.33 16.78 -2.53
C ALA A 47 -0.80 16.81 -1.49
N PHE A 48 -0.88 15.77 -0.65
CA PHE A 48 -1.80 15.74 0.49
C PHE A 48 -1.51 16.90 1.46
N ALA A 49 -0.26 17.02 1.90
CA ALA A 49 0.15 18.08 2.81
C ALA A 49 -0.13 19.48 2.24
N GLU A 50 0.15 19.70 0.95
CA GLU A 50 -0.13 20.96 0.27
C GLU A 50 -1.61 21.29 0.30
N SER A 51 -2.48 20.34 -0.10
CA SER A 51 -3.93 20.53 -0.10
C SER A 51 -4.46 20.79 1.31
N TYR A 52 -4.00 20.04 2.31
CA TYR A 52 -4.37 20.22 3.71
C TYR A 52 -3.96 21.59 4.23
N ASN A 53 -2.72 22.00 4.01
CA ASN A 53 -2.18 23.30 4.44
C ASN A 53 -2.88 24.50 3.78
N ASN A 54 -3.45 24.30 2.60
CA ASN A 54 -4.21 25.32 1.87
C ASN A 54 -5.72 25.29 2.20
N GLY A 55 -6.17 24.36 3.07
CA GLY A 55 -7.58 24.20 3.42
C GLY A 55 -8.44 23.62 2.29
N THR A 56 -7.86 22.99 1.28
CA THR A 56 -8.53 22.42 0.11
C THR A 56 -8.70 20.90 0.22
N THR A 57 -9.23 20.42 1.35
CA THR A 57 -9.34 18.99 1.66
C THR A 57 -10.14 18.20 0.63
N ASP A 58 -11.10 18.82 -0.06
CA ASP A 58 -11.87 18.16 -1.12
C ASP A 58 -11.04 17.85 -2.38
N ALA A 59 -9.90 18.53 -2.56
CA ALA A 59 -8.98 18.28 -3.66
C ALA A 59 -8.02 17.10 -3.39
N ILE A 60 -8.01 16.57 -2.17
CA ILE A 60 -7.15 15.44 -1.77
C ILE A 60 -7.65 14.16 -2.46
N ASN A 61 -6.93 13.70 -3.47
CA ASN A 61 -7.23 12.46 -4.17
C ASN A 61 -6.29 11.33 -3.71
N TYR A 62 -6.32 11.08 -2.40
CA TYR A 62 -5.45 10.11 -1.73
C TYR A 62 -6.19 8.83 -1.37
N TYR A 63 -7.47 8.93 -0.99
CA TYR A 63 -8.28 7.84 -0.48
C TYR A 63 -9.18 7.20 -1.53
N ALA A 64 -9.29 5.87 -1.47
CA ALA A 64 -10.32 5.11 -2.19
C ALA A 64 -11.71 5.44 -1.62
N GLU A 65 -12.77 5.22 -2.42
CA GLU A 65 -14.15 5.51 -2.00
C GLU A 65 -14.57 4.73 -0.75
N ASP A 66 -14.04 3.50 -0.58
CA ASP A 66 -14.27 2.58 0.54
C ASP A 66 -13.09 2.55 1.54
N ALA A 67 -12.24 3.56 1.54
CA ALA A 67 -11.14 3.67 2.49
C ALA A 67 -11.62 3.71 3.94
N VAL A 68 -10.80 3.18 4.86
CA VAL A 68 -11.05 3.31 6.29
C VAL A 68 -9.82 3.90 6.97
N SER A 69 -10.02 4.98 7.72
CA SER A 69 -8.97 5.64 8.50
C SER A 69 -9.16 5.42 9.99
N PHE A 70 -8.06 5.06 10.65
CA PHE A 70 -8.01 4.79 12.07
C PHE A 70 -7.19 5.86 12.79
N SER A 71 -7.79 6.48 13.80
CA SER A 71 -7.11 7.49 14.61
C SER A 71 -7.18 7.14 16.08
N ASN A 72 -6.15 7.50 16.84
CA ASN A 72 -6.10 7.23 18.27
C ASN A 72 -7.31 7.83 19.00
N GLY A 73 -8.00 7.00 19.79
CA GLY A 73 -9.13 7.43 20.63
C GLY A 73 -10.40 7.81 19.89
N LYS A 74 -10.50 7.50 18.58
CA LYS A 74 -11.70 7.73 17.75
C LYS A 74 -12.21 6.43 17.15
N MET A 75 -13.49 6.38 16.82
CA MET A 75 -14.06 5.32 15.99
C MET A 75 -13.48 5.43 14.58
N PRO A 76 -13.31 4.30 13.86
CA PRO A 76 -12.88 4.32 12.47
C PRO A 76 -13.78 5.22 11.61
N LEU A 77 -13.15 5.93 10.68
CA LEU A 77 -13.85 6.72 9.66
C LEU A 77 -13.98 5.86 8.39
N GLU A 78 -15.20 5.53 8.02
CA GLU A 78 -15.48 4.66 6.89
C GLU A 78 -15.92 5.47 5.67
N GLY A 79 -15.18 5.30 4.57
CA GLY A 79 -15.39 5.95 3.29
C GLY A 79 -14.70 7.32 3.17
N LYS A 80 -14.25 7.61 1.94
CA LYS A 80 -13.55 8.85 1.57
C LYS A 80 -14.29 10.11 2.05
N LYS A 81 -15.63 10.14 1.91
CA LYS A 81 -16.44 11.29 2.34
C LYS A 81 -16.32 11.55 3.84
N ALA A 82 -16.44 10.52 4.67
CA ALA A 82 -16.32 10.67 6.13
C ALA A 82 -14.92 11.13 6.54
N ILE A 83 -13.88 10.63 5.86
CA ILE A 83 -12.49 11.05 6.09
C ILE A 83 -12.33 12.53 5.75
N HIS A 84 -12.80 12.99 4.59
CA HIS A 84 -12.71 14.40 4.18
C HIS A 84 -13.48 15.34 5.13
N GLU A 85 -14.67 14.96 5.59
CA GLU A 85 -15.44 15.75 6.57
C GLU A 85 -14.70 15.84 7.92
N SER A 86 -14.03 14.77 8.35
CA SER A 86 -13.17 14.81 9.55
C SER A 86 -12.01 15.78 9.38
N MET A 87 -11.33 15.76 8.23
CA MET A 87 -10.22 16.68 7.93
C MET A 87 -10.69 18.14 7.96
N LYS A 88 -11.86 18.44 7.36
CA LYS A 88 -12.45 19.80 7.43
C LYS A 88 -12.67 20.23 8.87
N THR A 89 -13.21 19.34 9.70
CA THR A 89 -13.44 19.62 11.12
C THR A 89 -12.13 19.85 11.87
N GLU A 90 -11.09 19.07 11.59
CA GLU A 90 -9.76 19.21 12.20
C GLU A 90 -9.11 20.54 11.82
N LEU A 91 -9.26 20.98 10.57
CA LEU A 91 -8.77 22.29 10.11
C LEU A 91 -9.35 23.48 10.87
N LEU A 92 -10.59 23.38 11.39
CA LEU A 92 -11.19 24.44 12.20
C LEU A 92 -10.42 24.71 13.50
N THR A 93 -9.72 23.70 14.01
CA THR A 93 -8.92 23.77 15.26
C THR A 93 -7.43 23.75 15.00
N PHE A 94 -7.03 23.63 13.72
CA PHE A 94 -5.62 23.63 13.35
C PHE A 94 -5.01 25.02 13.63
N PRO A 95 -3.83 25.10 14.27
CA PRO A 95 -3.28 26.38 14.66
C PRO A 95 -3.06 27.28 13.44
N LYS A 96 -3.44 28.55 13.58
CA LYS A 96 -3.33 29.51 12.46
C LYS A 96 -1.89 29.68 12.00
N GLY A 97 -1.65 29.48 10.72
CA GLY A 97 -0.33 29.55 10.10
C GLY A 97 0.57 28.32 10.35
N ALA A 98 0.07 27.30 11.06
CA ALA A 98 0.77 26.05 11.17
C ALA A 98 0.75 25.28 9.83
N LYS A 99 1.73 24.43 9.65
CA LYS A 99 1.86 23.56 8.48
C LYS A 99 2.16 22.13 8.90
N ILE A 100 1.52 21.17 8.23
CA ILE A 100 1.86 19.76 8.33
C ILE A 100 2.76 19.36 7.15
N ALA A 101 3.68 18.44 7.40
CA ALA A 101 4.48 17.78 6.37
C ALA A 101 4.58 16.30 6.70
N PHE A 102 4.58 15.46 5.69
CA PHE A 102 4.70 14.00 5.79
C PHE A 102 6.03 13.55 5.18
N GLU A 103 6.57 12.46 5.72
CA GLU A 103 7.80 11.82 5.24
C GLU A 103 7.58 10.30 5.12
N THR A 104 7.71 9.77 3.93
CA THR A 104 7.74 8.33 3.66
C THR A 104 9.07 7.75 4.13
N GLN A 105 9.08 7.04 5.24
CA GLN A 105 10.30 6.43 5.81
C GLN A 105 10.60 5.10 5.13
N GLU A 106 9.62 4.19 5.10
CA GLU A 106 9.76 2.86 4.54
C GLU A 106 8.59 2.51 3.62
N ILE A 107 8.85 1.64 2.65
CA ILE A 107 7.81 1.02 1.82
C ILE A 107 8.03 -0.49 1.71
N HIS A 108 6.94 -1.23 1.70
CA HIS A 108 6.91 -2.69 1.58
C HIS A 108 5.89 -3.10 0.51
N PRO A 109 6.30 -3.08 -0.78
CA PRO A 109 5.42 -3.51 -1.87
C PRO A 109 5.27 -5.03 -1.88
N SER A 110 4.10 -5.51 -2.34
CA SER A 110 3.89 -6.91 -2.70
C SER A 110 4.77 -7.32 -3.88
N ASN A 111 4.96 -8.62 -4.09
CA ASN A 111 5.83 -9.15 -5.14
C ASN A 111 5.40 -8.73 -6.56
N ASP A 112 4.12 -8.44 -6.76
CA ASP A 112 3.54 -7.99 -8.02
C ASP A 112 3.40 -6.45 -8.11
N GLY A 113 3.73 -5.73 -7.03
CA GLY A 113 3.62 -4.28 -6.93
C GLY A 113 2.19 -3.73 -6.87
N ASN A 114 1.17 -4.60 -6.69
CA ASN A 114 -0.22 -4.16 -6.66
C ASN A 114 -0.71 -3.70 -5.28
N MET A 115 -0.03 -4.15 -4.23
CA MET A 115 -0.26 -3.72 -2.85
C MET A 115 1.00 -3.12 -2.28
N LEU A 116 0.86 -2.14 -1.39
CA LEU A 116 1.96 -1.46 -0.76
C LEU A 116 1.60 -1.09 0.67
N VAL A 117 2.49 -1.41 1.61
CA VAL A 117 2.48 -0.81 2.95
C VAL A 117 3.52 0.29 2.99
N GLU A 118 3.11 1.48 3.42
CA GLU A 118 3.98 2.59 3.78
C GLU A 118 4.07 2.72 5.29
N ILE A 119 5.25 3.05 5.77
CA ILE A 119 5.50 3.53 7.14
C ILE A 119 6.09 4.92 7.02
N GLY A 120 5.45 5.88 7.66
CA GLY A 120 5.86 7.27 7.58
C GLY A 120 5.76 8.01 8.90
N GLY A 121 6.19 9.25 8.86
CA GLY A 121 6.08 10.18 9.96
C GLY A 121 5.52 11.52 9.50
N TYR A 122 4.93 12.26 10.42
CA TYR A 122 4.54 13.65 10.16
C TYR A 122 5.10 14.60 11.20
N LYS A 123 5.21 15.84 10.82
CA LYS A 123 5.50 16.95 11.71
C LYS A 123 4.56 18.11 11.44
N VAL A 124 4.16 18.78 12.51
CA VAL A 124 3.43 20.05 12.44
C VAL A 124 4.36 21.13 12.99
N THR A 125 4.51 22.20 12.22
CA THR A 125 5.25 23.41 12.64
C THR A 125 4.28 24.57 12.77
N ASP A 126 4.54 25.49 13.71
CA ASP A 126 3.81 26.73 13.80
C ASP A 126 4.26 27.76 12.74
N SER A 127 3.69 28.97 12.77
CA SER A 127 4.05 30.04 11.84
C SER A 127 5.50 30.54 11.95
N THR A 128 6.23 30.18 13.03
CA THR A 128 7.65 30.51 13.21
C THR A 128 8.58 29.40 12.71
N GLY A 129 8.02 28.25 12.30
CA GLY A 129 8.77 27.04 11.93
C GLY A 129 9.12 26.14 13.11
N THR A 130 8.67 26.46 14.33
CA THR A 130 8.89 25.62 15.51
C THR A 130 7.99 24.38 15.45
N LYS A 131 8.57 23.19 15.69
CA LYS A 131 7.81 21.94 15.74
C LYS A 131 6.88 21.94 16.97
N VAL A 132 5.58 21.82 16.75
CA VAL A 132 4.54 21.80 17.79
C VAL A 132 3.87 20.45 17.95
N ASN A 133 3.96 19.57 16.93
CA ASN A 133 3.47 18.21 17.00
C ASN A 133 4.26 17.31 16.04
N SER A 134 4.25 16.00 16.28
CA SER A 134 4.72 14.96 15.38
C SER A 134 3.99 13.65 15.67
N GLY A 135 4.18 12.69 14.78
CA GLY A 135 3.64 11.35 14.94
C GLY A 135 4.06 10.44 13.80
N HIS A 136 3.51 9.25 13.82
CA HIS A 136 3.78 8.22 12.85
C HIS A 136 2.49 7.68 12.24
N PHE A 137 2.59 7.11 11.05
CA PHE A 137 1.45 6.50 10.38
C PHE A 137 1.88 5.25 9.60
N ILE A 138 0.90 4.41 9.34
CA ILE A 138 0.99 3.27 8.43
C ILE A 138 -0.16 3.40 7.45
N SER A 139 0.14 3.33 6.16
CA SER A 139 -0.85 3.36 5.09
C SER A 139 -0.75 2.11 4.23
N LEU A 140 -1.89 1.55 3.87
CA LEU A 140 -2.03 0.45 2.93
C LEU A 140 -2.63 0.98 1.63
N PHE A 141 -1.89 0.79 0.54
CA PHE A 141 -2.30 1.19 -0.80
C PHE A 141 -2.63 -0.03 -1.66
N GLU A 142 -3.56 0.18 -2.57
CA GLU A 142 -3.84 -0.71 -3.69
C GLU A 142 -3.57 0.04 -5.00
N LYS A 143 -3.05 -0.66 -6.01
CA LYS A 143 -2.82 -0.07 -7.33
C LYS A 143 -4.06 -0.25 -8.19
N LYS A 144 -4.73 0.85 -8.55
CA LYS A 144 -5.89 0.90 -9.46
C LYS A 144 -5.55 1.73 -10.68
N ASP A 145 -5.76 1.20 -11.87
CA ASP A 145 -5.47 1.88 -13.14
C ASP A 145 -4.04 2.45 -13.21
N GLY A 146 -3.08 1.69 -12.67
CA GLY A 146 -1.66 2.05 -12.67
C GLY A 146 -1.25 3.07 -11.59
N LYS A 147 -2.16 3.54 -10.72
CA LYS A 147 -1.89 4.50 -9.65
C LYS A 147 -2.18 3.90 -8.28
N TYR A 148 -1.37 4.25 -7.30
CA TYR A 148 -1.65 3.89 -5.92
C TYR A 148 -2.78 4.74 -5.34
N ILE A 149 -3.64 4.11 -4.53
CA ILE A 149 -4.72 4.76 -3.78
C ILE A 149 -4.77 4.15 -2.38
N CYS A 150 -4.84 4.97 -1.35
CA CYS A 150 -4.90 4.52 0.04
C CYS A 150 -6.26 3.89 0.33
N ILE A 151 -6.24 2.65 0.80
CA ILE A 151 -7.44 1.90 1.20
C ILE A 151 -7.60 1.80 2.71
N ARG A 152 -6.50 1.84 3.46
CA ARG A 152 -6.49 1.83 4.93
C ARG A 152 -5.32 2.67 5.41
N ASP A 153 -5.54 3.46 6.46
CA ASP A 153 -4.46 4.10 7.18
C ASP A 153 -4.68 4.07 8.70
N MET A 154 -3.62 4.24 9.42
CA MET A 154 -3.62 4.41 10.86
C MET A 154 -2.53 5.40 11.25
N GLY A 155 -2.90 6.39 12.05
CA GLY A 155 -1.97 7.38 12.57
C GLY A 155 -2.05 7.54 14.08
N ASN A 156 -0.93 7.96 14.68
CA ASN A 156 -0.84 8.32 16.09
C ASN A 156 -0.02 9.61 16.24
N SER A 157 -0.25 10.32 17.35
CA SER A 157 0.57 11.47 17.73
C SER A 157 1.59 11.08 18.78
N ASP A 158 2.77 11.70 18.74
CA ASP A 158 3.81 11.59 19.78
C ASP A 158 3.48 12.43 21.03
N MET A 159 2.45 13.27 20.93
CA MET A 159 2.01 14.09 22.07
C MET A 159 1.36 13.20 23.13
N PRO A 160 1.67 13.40 24.41
CA PRO A 160 1.01 12.69 25.49
C PRO A 160 -0.51 12.87 25.44
N MET A 161 -1.26 11.80 25.67
CA MET A 161 -2.70 11.92 25.83
C MET A 161 -2.99 12.74 27.11
N THR A 162 -3.60 13.90 26.94
CA THR A 162 -4.09 14.68 28.07
C THR A 162 -5.26 13.91 28.71
N LYS A 163 -5.09 13.51 29.97
CA LYS A 163 -6.22 12.97 30.76
C LYS A 163 -7.28 14.10 30.85
N LYS A 164 -8.46 13.83 30.31
CA LYS A 164 -9.65 14.66 30.57
C LYS A 164 -10.14 14.42 31.96
#